data_d82630cda19c51edd1e82cafd86394a7
#
_entry.id   d82630cda19c51edd1e82cafd86394a7
#
_cell.length_a   1.000
_cell.length_b   1.000
_cell.length_c   1.000
_cell.angle_alpha   90.00
_cell.angle_beta   90.00
_cell.angle_gamma   90.00
#
_symmetry.space_group_name_H-M   'P 1'
#
loop_
_entity.id
_entity.type
_entity.pdbx_description
1 polymer ?
#
loop_
_entity_poly.entity_id
_entity_poly.type
_entity_poly.pdbx_seq_one_letter_code
_entity_poly.pdbx_strand_id
1 'polypeptide(L)'
;MTFQLEDENGTVSLYRITISIHDGDVFFKTESEDAPIGKVKIVYGNSALYSEEDMNVAIQLITDTFSTWEGCELHSISYVSDEKCNSENIAWMNELAKANDLKEQFDQCILFQSDFHSPKENSGAWEPDEEYTGWQWWLARSEGGPWILMTNGYG
;
A
#
# COMPACT_ATOMS: atom_id res chain seq x y z
N MET A 1 0.04 -3.44 -14.86
CA MET A 1 -1.21 -3.08 -14.13
C MET A 1 -1.52 -4.13 -13.10
N THR A 2 -1.85 -3.72 -11.90
CA THR A 2 -2.25 -4.62 -10.82
C THR A 2 -3.73 -4.43 -10.55
N PHE A 3 -4.44 -5.52 -10.30
CA PHE A 3 -5.86 -5.47 -9.97
C PHE A 3 -6.19 -6.46 -8.86
N GLN A 4 -7.35 -6.30 -8.26
CA GLN A 4 -7.83 -7.10 -7.14
C GLN A 4 -9.05 -7.90 -7.55
N LEU A 5 -9.12 -9.15 -7.08
CA LEU A 5 -10.29 -9.99 -7.20
C LEU A 5 -10.72 -10.45 -5.81
N GLU A 6 -12.00 -10.28 -5.51
CA GLU A 6 -12.60 -10.67 -4.25
C GLU A 6 -13.30 -12.02 -4.40
N ASP A 7 -13.05 -12.95 -3.50
CA ASP A 7 -13.73 -14.24 -3.48
C ASP A 7 -15.02 -14.21 -2.64
N GLU A 8 -15.71 -15.35 -2.55
CA GLU A 8 -16.98 -15.47 -1.82
C GLU A 8 -16.85 -15.17 -0.31
N ASN A 9 -15.65 -15.24 0.23
CA ASN A 9 -15.36 -14.99 1.64
C ASN A 9 -14.91 -13.56 1.91
N GLY A 10 -14.91 -12.69 0.90
CA GLY A 10 -14.41 -11.33 1.02
C GLY A 10 -12.90 -11.23 1.00
N THR A 11 -12.21 -12.30 0.64
CA THR A 11 -10.75 -12.30 0.50
C THR A 11 -10.36 -11.72 -0.85
N VAL A 12 -9.50 -10.72 -0.84
CA VAL A 12 -9.02 -10.06 -2.04
C VAL A 12 -7.63 -10.58 -2.39
N SER A 13 -7.46 -10.97 -3.64
CA SER A 13 -6.16 -11.38 -4.18
C SER A 13 -5.63 -10.31 -5.11
N LEU A 14 -4.34 -10.04 -5.04
CA LEU A 14 -3.66 -9.12 -5.95
C LEU A 14 -3.12 -9.89 -7.15
N TYR A 15 -3.41 -9.36 -8.34
CA TYR A 15 -2.93 -9.92 -9.59
C TYR A 15 -2.20 -8.85 -10.38
N ARG A 16 -1.11 -9.23 -11.02
CA ARG A 16 -0.42 -8.37 -11.96
C ARG A 16 -0.91 -8.69 -13.37
N ILE A 17 -1.32 -7.65 -14.10
CA ILE A 17 -1.63 -7.76 -15.52
C ILE A 17 -0.49 -7.11 -16.30
N THR A 18 0.11 -7.88 -17.20
CA THR A 18 1.05 -7.35 -18.18
C THR A 18 0.29 -7.17 -19.50
N ILE A 19 0.31 -5.97 -20.02
CA ILE A 19 -0.32 -5.64 -21.30
C ILE A 19 0.78 -5.46 -22.33
N SER A 20 0.73 -6.26 -23.39
CA SER A 20 1.66 -6.18 -24.50
C SER A 20 0.88 -5.90 -25.78
N ILE A 21 1.43 -5.03 -26.64
CA ILE A 21 0.83 -4.71 -27.93
C ILE A 21 1.82 -5.13 -29.01
N HIS A 22 1.40 -6.08 -29.84
CA HIS A 22 2.17 -6.57 -30.99
C HIS A 22 1.28 -6.52 -32.24
N ASP A 23 1.76 -5.88 -33.29
CA ASP A 23 1.07 -5.77 -34.58
C ASP A 23 -0.39 -5.26 -34.48
N GLY A 24 -0.66 -4.41 -33.48
CA GLY A 24 -1.98 -3.88 -33.24
C GLY A 24 -2.87 -4.77 -32.38
N ASP A 25 -2.42 -5.95 -32.01
CA ASP A 25 -3.14 -6.85 -31.10
C ASP A 25 -2.71 -6.59 -29.66
N VAL A 26 -3.68 -6.64 -28.75
CA VAL A 26 -3.46 -6.44 -27.33
C VAL A 26 -3.47 -7.79 -26.62
N PHE A 27 -2.38 -8.10 -25.92
CA PHE A 27 -2.24 -9.34 -25.15
C PHE A 27 -2.25 -9.02 -23.66
N PHE A 28 -3.00 -9.82 -22.91
CA PHE A 28 -3.07 -9.71 -21.45
C PHE A 28 -2.48 -10.95 -20.83
N LYS A 29 -1.53 -10.76 -19.93
CA LYS A 29 -1.00 -11.84 -19.10
C LYS A 29 -1.32 -11.49 -17.65
N THR A 30 -2.01 -12.38 -16.96
CA THR A 30 -2.34 -12.23 -15.55
C THR A 30 -1.42 -13.13 -14.74
N GLU A 31 -0.71 -12.53 -13.79
CA GLU A 31 0.10 -13.27 -12.83
C GLU A 31 -0.40 -12.95 -11.43
N SER A 32 -0.59 -13.98 -10.62
CA SER A 32 -0.86 -13.80 -9.21
C SER A 32 0.41 -13.35 -8.51
N GLU A 33 0.35 -12.26 -7.79
CA GLU A 33 1.45 -11.80 -6.93
C GLU A 33 1.49 -12.53 -5.60
N ASP A 34 0.60 -13.48 -5.42
CA ASP A 34 0.44 -14.24 -4.19
C ASP A 34 1.51 -15.26 -3.93
N ALA A 35 2.33 -15.63 -4.93
CA ALA A 35 3.27 -16.72 -4.76
C ALA A 35 4.34 -16.29 -3.81
N PRO A 36 4.64 -15.59 -3.02
CA PRO A 36 5.08 -15.42 -1.66
C PRO A 36 4.15 -14.56 -0.79
N ILE A 37 3.22 -13.83 -1.38
CA ILE A 37 2.41 -12.86 -0.64
C ILE A 37 1.11 -13.49 -0.12
N GLY A 38 0.64 -14.57 -0.77
CA GLY A 38 -0.61 -15.21 -0.40
C GLY A 38 -1.82 -14.32 -0.67
N LYS A 39 -2.90 -14.56 0.03
CA LYS A 39 -4.12 -13.76 -0.08
C LYS A 39 -4.05 -12.56 0.85
N VAL A 40 -4.13 -11.36 0.28
CA VAL A 40 -4.11 -10.12 1.04
C VAL A 40 -5.54 -9.58 1.15
N LYS A 41 -5.97 -9.35 2.38
CA LYS A 41 -7.28 -8.75 2.66
C LYS A 41 -7.15 -7.22 2.53
N ILE A 42 -7.93 -6.64 1.63
CA ILE A 42 -7.97 -5.19 1.44
C ILE A 42 -9.28 -4.64 1.99
N VAL A 43 -9.20 -3.66 2.87
CA VAL A 43 -10.36 -2.99 3.45
C VAL A 43 -10.31 -1.51 3.09
N TYR A 44 -11.25 -1.05 2.28
CA TYR A 44 -11.29 0.35 1.82
C TYR A 44 -11.98 1.28 2.81
N GLY A 45 -12.80 0.74 3.70
CA GLY A 45 -13.59 1.56 4.62
C GLY A 45 -14.65 2.40 3.90
N ASN A 46 -15.06 3.48 4.54
CA ASN A 46 -16.06 4.41 4.03
C ASN A 46 -15.46 5.82 3.97
N SER A 47 -14.73 6.13 2.91
CA SER A 47 -14.12 7.44 2.75
C SER A 47 -15.02 8.40 1.97
N ALA A 48 -15.15 9.62 2.48
CA ALA A 48 -15.72 10.73 1.73
C ALA A 48 -14.66 11.53 0.97
N LEU A 49 -13.38 11.29 1.26
CA LEU A 49 -12.26 12.05 0.68
C LEU A 49 -11.65 11.35 -0.53
N TYR A 50 -11.58 10.02 -0.52
CA TYR A 50 -10.85 9.25 -1.52
C TYR A 50 -11.69 8.12 -2.08
N SER A 51 -11.60 7.91 -3.38
CA SER A 51 -12.22 6.77 -4.05
C SER A 51 -11.37 5.51 -3.87
N GLU A 52 -11.96 4.35 -4.15
CA GLU A 52 -11.20 3.09 -4.19
C GLU A 52 -10.08 3.12 -5.22
N GLU A 53 -10.28 3.84 -6.33
CA GLU A 53 -9.23 4.01 -7.36
C GLU A 53 -8.03 4.76 -6.80
N ASP A 54 -8.27 5.85 -6.06
CA ASP A 54 -7.21 6.59 -5.39
C ASP A 54 -6.48 5.72 -4.37
N MET A 55 -7.23 4.95 -3.61
CA MET A 55 -6.67 4.04 -2.60
C MET A 55 -5.83 2.94 -3.25
N ASN A 56 -6.26 2.40 -4.39
CA ASN A 56 -5.52 1.36 -5.09
C ASN A 56 -4.15 1.82 -5.55
N VAL A 57 -4.02 3.07 -5.97
CA VAL A 57 -2.70 3.63 -6.32
C VAL A 57 -1.80 3.67 -5.09
N ALA A 58 -2.32 4.13 -3.96
CA ALA A 58 -1.58 4.15 -2.69
C ALA A 58 -1.22 2.75 -2.22
N ILE A 59 -2.17 1.81 -2.30
CA ILE A 59 -1.97 0.40 -1.92
C ILE A 59 -0.88 -0.24 -2.78
N GLN A 60 -0.82 0.10 -4.07
CA GLN A 60 0.23 -0.39 -4.95
C GLN A 60 1.62 0.05 -4.48
N LEU A 61 1.78 1.28 -4.05
CA LEU A 61 3.03 1.77 -3.48
C LEU A 61 3.42 1.01 -2.21
N ILE A 62 2.43 0.72 -1.37
CA ILE A 62 2.64 -0.07 -0.15
C ILE A 62 3.10 -1.49 -0.51
N THR A 63 2.42 -2.16 -1.44
CA THR A 63 2.77 -3.52 -1.82
C THR A 63 4.14 -3.59 -2.51
N ASP A 64 4.47 -2.59 -3.32
CA ASP A 64 5.78 -2.51 -3.98
C ASP A 64 6.90 -2.39 -2.94
N THR A 65 6.71 -1.56 -1.93
CA THR A 65 7.66 -1.41 -0.83
C THR A 65 7.74 -2.68 0.01
N PHE A 66 6.58 -3.25 0.37
CA PHE A 66 6.53 -4.49 1.14
C PHE A 66 7.23 -5.64 0.42
N SER A 67 7.15 -5.72 -0.89
CA SER A 67 7.81 -6.77 -1.68
C SER A 67 9.33 -6.78 -1.54
N THR A 68 9.93 -5.69 -1.08
CA THR A 68 11.36 -5.62 -0.78
C THR A 68 11.73 -6.26 0.56
N TRP A 69 10.76 -6.55 1.40
CA TRP A 69 10.96 -7.17 2.72
C TRP A 69 10.95 -8.69 2.56
N GLU A 70 12.12 -9.24 2.27
CA GLU A 70 12.26 -10.66 1.95
C GLU A 70 11.71 -11.57 3.04
N GLY A 71 10.88 -12.54 2.62
CA GLY A 71 10.31 -13.55 3.51
C GLY A 71 9.14 -13.10 4.35
N CYS A 72 8.82 -11.79 4.38
CA CYS A 72 7.63 -11.31 5.07
C CYS A 72 6.37 -11.65 4.27
N GLU A 73 5.31 -12.01 4.97
CA GLU A 73 4.02 -12.36 4.38
C GLU A 73 2.99 -11.30 4.75
N LEU A 74 2.49 -10.60 3.75
CA LEU A 74 1.47 -9.56 3.92
C LEU A 74 0.09 -10.19 4.06
N HIS A 75 -0.63 -9.87 5.14
CA HIS A 75 -1.95 -10.42 5.42
C HIS A 75 -3.07 -9.44 5.10
N SER A 76 -2.89 -8.15 5.39
CA SER A 76 -3.94 -7.16 5.18
C SER A 76 -3.41 -5.76 4.94
N ILE A 77 -4.20 -4.96 4.23
CA ILE A 77 -4.02 -3.52 4.12
C ILE A 77 -5.40 -2.90 4.33
N SER A 78 -5.53 -2.02 5.31
CA SER A 78 -6.81 -1.40 5.65
C SER A 78 -6.68 0.13 5.68
N TYR A 79 -7.65 0.81 5.08
CA TYR A 79 -7.78 2.25 5.23
C TYR A 79 -8.23 2.58 6.66
N VAL A 80 -7.57 3.54 7.30
CA VAL A 80 -7.86 3.83 8.70
C VAL A 80 -9.11 4.69 8.84
N SER A 81 -9.05 5.96 8.45
CA SER A 81 -10.21 6.86 8.49
C SER A 81 -9.90 8.21 7.88
N ASP A 82 -10.96 8.93 7.47
CA ASP A 82 -10.85 10.29 6.97
C ASP A 82 -10.38 11.26 8.06
N GLU A 83 -10.64 10.96 9.33
CA GLU A 83 -10.21 11.78 10.46
C GLU A 83 -8.70 11.91 10.58
N LYS A 84 -7.97 10.90 10.09
CA LYS A 84 -6.50 10.91 10.07
C LYS A 84 -5.93 11.74 8.92
N CYS A 85 -6.75 12.09 7.95
CA CYS A 85 -6.36 12.89 6.78
C CYS A 85 -6.60 14.38 7.04
N ASN A 86 -6.19 14.87 8.19
CA ASN A 86 -6.45 16.22 8.65
C ASN A 86 -5.27 17.16 8.39
N SER A 87 -5.48 18.46 8.61
CA SER A 87 -4.46 19.49 8.37
C SER A 87 -3.19 19.31 9.21
N GLU A 88 -3.35 18.79 10.41
CA GLU A 88 -2.24 18.53 11.32
C GLU A 88 -1.30 17.45 10.78
N ASN A 89 -1.88 16.35 10.28
CA ASN A 89 -1.11 15.28 9.65
C ASN A 89 -0.54 15.70 8.29
N ILE A 90 -1.25 16.52 7.54
CA ILE A 90 -0.73 17.10 6.29
C ILE A 90 0.51 17.98 6.60
N ALA A 91 0.44 18.79 7.64
CA ALA A 91 1.57 19.60 8.09
C ALA A 91 2.77 18.72 8.47
N TRP A 92 2.52 17.61 9.15
CA TRP A 92 3.56 16.63 9.48
C TRP A 92 4.20 16.03 8.22
N MET A 93 3.39 15.68 7.21
CA MET A 93 3.93 15.20 5.93
C MET A 93 4.83 16.24 5.26
N ASN A 94 4.45 17.51 5.33
CA ASN A 94 5.28 18.59 4.80
C ASN A 94 6.59 18.77 5.58
N GLU A 95 6.57 18.55 6.89
CA GLU A 95 7.78 18.55 7.70
C GLU A 95 8.72 17.40 7.32
N LEU A 96 8.16 16.20 7.09
CA LEU A 96 8.93 15.05 6.62
C LEU A 96 9.53 15.33 5.24
N ALA A 97 8.80 16.00 4.36
CA ALA A 97 9.32 16.37 3.05
C ALA A 97 10.54 17.28 3.17
N LYS A 98 10.48 18.28 4.03
CA LYS A 98 11.63 19.18 4.28
C LYS A 98 12.82 18.40 4.86
N ALA A 99 12.57 17.51 5.80
CA ALA A 99 13.63 16.72 6.44
C ALA A 99 14.34 15.79 5.44
N ASN A 100 13.66 15.40 4.36
CA ASN A 100 14.18 14.53 3.32
C ASN A 100 14.57 15.27 2.04
N ASP A 101 14.67 16.59 2.09
CA ASP A 101 15.01 17.44 0.94
C ASP A 101 14.06 17.29 -0.26
N LEU A 102 12.81 16.95 -0.01
CA LEU A 102 11.77 16.90 -1.02
C LEU A 102 11.23 18.34 -1.22
N LYS A 103 11.03 18.70 -2.47
CA LYS A 103 10.53 20.03 -2.83
C LYS A 103 9.00 20.09 -2.92
N GLU A 104 8.35 18.95 -2.81
CA GLU A 104 6.90 18.84 -2.87
C GLU A 104 6.26 19.52 -1.68
N GLN A 105 5.11 20.14 -1.92
CA GLN A 105 4.24 20.66 -0.88
C GLN A 105 2.92 19.90 -0.98
N PHE A 106 2.57 19.19 0.07
CA PHE A 106 1.39 18.34 0.10
C PHE A 106 0.17 19.09 0.64
N ASP A 107 -0.98 18.76 0.11
CA ASP A 107 -2.27 19.24 0.60
C ASP A 107 -3.23 18.09 0.93
N GLN A 108 -2.79 16.85 0.72
CA GLN A 108 -3.54 15.64 1.07
C GLN A 108 -2.62 14.60 1.68
N CYS A 109 -3.15 13.83 2.63
CA CYS A 109 -2.48 12.63 3.16
C CYS A 109 -3.47 11.49 3.32
N ILE A 110 -2.95 10.28 3.41
CA ILE A 110 -3.75 9.07 3.61
C ILE A 110 -2.99 8.10 4.50
N LEU A 111 -3.71 7.37 5.34
CA LEU A 111 -3.14 6.40 6.27
C LEU A 111 -3.77 5.03 6.04
N PHE A 112 -2.91 4.04 5.85
CA PHE A 112 -3.29 2.63 5.87
C PHE A 112 -2.60 1.91 7.01
N GLN A 113 -3.19 0.80 7.44
CA GLN A 113 -2.59 -0.13 8.39
C GLN A 113 -2.50 -1.51 7.77
N SER A 114 -1.46 -2.25 8.11
CA SER A 114 -1.24 -3.60 7.62
C SER A 114 -0.94 -4.56 8.75
N ASP A 115 -1.32 -5.82 8.53
CA ASP A 115 -0.86 -6.94 9.34
C ASP A 115 0.03 -7.80 8.44
N PHE A 116 1.16 -8.24 8.97
CA PHE A 116 2.09 -9.09 8.25
C PHE A 116 2.86 -9.99 9.19
N HIS A 117 3.42 -11.06 8.64
CA HIS A 117 4.20 -12.04 9.41
C HIS A 117 5.65 -12.03 8.93
N SER A 118 6.59 -12.01 9.88
CA SER A 118 8.01 -12.06 9.56
C SER A 118 8.48 -13.50 9.31
N PRO A 119 9.57 -13.69 8.55
CA PRO A 119 10.08 -15.02 8.28
C PRO A 119 10.66 -15.68 9.53
N LYS A 120 10.66 -17.01 9.54
CA LYS A 120 11.24 -17.82 10.63
C LYS A 120 12.76 -17.73 10.66
N GLU A 121 13.39 -17.59 9.50
CA GLU A 121 14.84 -17.51 9.33
C GLU A 121 15.20 -16.32 8.46
N ASN A 122 16.37 -15.76 8.69
CA ASN A 122 16.88 -14.60 7.95
C ASN A 122 15.92 -13.39 8.02
N SER A 123 15.38 -13.16 9.21
CA SER A 123 14.40 -12.10 9.45
C SER A 123 15.00 -10.68 9.43
N GLY A 124 16.31 -10.56 9.37
CA GLY A 124 16.98 -9.27 9.36
C GLY A 124 16.67 -8.45 10.58
N ALA A 125 16.08 -7.28 10.38
CA ALA A 125 15.70 -6.38 11.47
C ALA A 125 14.41 -6.77 12.19
N TRP A 126 13.68 -7.76 11.67
CA TRP A 126 12.43 -8.24 12.26
C TRP A 126 12.68 -9.31 13.30
N GLU A 127 11.84 -9.36 14.33
CA GLU A 127 11.81 -10.55 15.19
C GLU A 127 11.34 -11.74 14.35
N PRO A 128 11.99 -12.90 14.45
CA PRO A 128 11.65 -14.03 13.61
C PRO A 128 10.30 -14.63 13.95
N ASP A 129 9.55 -15.06 12.94
CA ASP A 129 8.26 -15.77 13.10
C ASP A 129 7.24 -15.00 13.94
N GLU A 130 7.20 -13.67 13.78
CA GLU A 130 6.28 -12.81 14.54
C GLU A 130 5.21 -12.20 13.66
N GLU A 131 3.99 -12.06 14.21
CA GLU A 131 2.91 -11.34 13.58
C GLU A 131 2.96 -9.87 13.99
N TYR A 132 3.08 -8.99 13.00
CA TYR A 132 3.04 -7.55 13.18
C TYR A 132 1.66 -7.05 12.79
N THR A 133 0.98 -6.37 13.72
CA THR A 133 -0.37 -5.85 13.50
C THR A 133 -0.38 -4.34 13.65
N GLY A 134 -1.23 -3.67 12.84
CA GLY A 134 -1.39 -2.23 12.92
C GLY A 134 -0.18 -1.43 12.44
N TRP A 135 0.60 -1.99 11.53
CA TRP A 135 1.73 -1.30 10.94
C TRP A 135 1.23 -0.19 10.04
N GLN A 136 1.63 1.05 10.30
CA GLN A 136 1.11 2.23 9.63
C GLN A 136 1.91 2.56 8.37
N TRP A 137 1.18 3.01 7.34
CA TRP A 137 1.73 3.50 6.09
C TRP A 137 1.14 4.88 5.82
N TRP A 138 1.98 5.88 5.82
CA TRP A 138 1.59 7.26 5.56
C TRP A 138 2.03 7.70 4.18
N LEU A 139 1.08 8.15 3.39
CA LEU A 139 1.32 8.67 2.03
C LEU A 139 0.77 10.08 1.96
N ALA A 140 1.34 10.87 1.07
CA ALA A 140 0.90 12.25 0.86
C ALA A 140 0.97 12.60 -0.62
N ARG A 141 0.20 13.59 -1.02
CA ARG A 141 0.21 14.11 -2.39
C ARG A 141 -0.23 15.56 -2.43
N SER A 142 0.14 16.26 -3.52
CA SER A 142 -0.52 17.49 -3.93
C SER A 142 -1.82 17.13 -4.64
N GLU A 143 -2.82 17.98 -4.60
CA GLU A 143 -4.10 17.74 -5.27
C GLU A 143 -3.87 17.44 -6.75
N GLY A 144 -4.39 16.30 -7.22
CA GLY A 144 -4.19 15.85 -8.60
C GLY A 144 -2.82 15.27 -8.91
N GLY A 145 -1.89 15.23 -7.92
CA GLY A 145 -0.56 14.65 -8.08
C GLY A 145 -0.49 13.18 -7.65
N PRO A 146 0.68 12.54 -7.86
CA PRO A 146 0.86 11.15 -7.44
C PRO A 146 1.03 11.02 -5.93
N TRP A 147 0.57 9.90 -5.36
CA TRP A 147 0.88 9.55 -3.99
C TRP A 147 2.38 9.29 -3.82
N ILE A 148 2.93 9.76 -2.71
CA ILE A 148 4.31 9.49 -2.31
C ILE A 148 4.27 8.81 -0.95
N LEU A 149 4.93 7.67 -0.82
CA LEU A 149 5.05 6.99 0.47
C LEU A 149 6.07 7.74 1.33
N MET A 150 5.59 8.34 2.41
CA MET A 150 6.40 9.24 3.25
C MET A 150 7.06 8.50 4.39
N THR A 151 6.34 7.63 5.08
CA THR A 151 6.87 6.89 6.21
C THR A 151 6.01 5.67 6.51
N ASN A 152 6.59 4.72 7.22
CA ASN A 152 5.88 3.56 7.73
C ASN A 152 6.46 3.16 9.09
N GLY A 153 5.66 2.44 9.89
CA GLY A 153 6.08 2.00 11.22
C GLY A 153 4.90 1.88 12.17
N TYR A 154 5.21 1.63 13.43
CA TYR A 154 4.21 1.75 14.49
C TYR A 154 4.00 3.21 14.84
N GLY A 155 2.72 3.57 15.07
CA GLY A 155 2.33 4.92 15.47
C GLY A 155 2.36 5.14 16.97
#